data_f7ccf2707cef60344079f6daa9307b3d
#
_entry.id   f7ccf2707cef60344079f6daa9307b3d
#
_cell.length_a   1.000
_cell.length_b   1.000
_cell.length_c   1.000
_cell.angle_alpha   90.00
_cell.angle_beta   90.00
_cell.angle_gamma   90.00
#
_symmetry.space_group_name_H-M   'P 1'
#
loop_
_entity.id
_entity.type
_entity.pdbx_description
1 polymer ?
#
loop_
_entity_poly.entity_id
_entity_poly.type
_entity_poly.pdbx_seq_one_letter_code
_entity_poly.pdbx_strand_id
1 'polypeptide(L)'
;MKTIQKKTIWYPILFILLIGLIAFLSFYKLDVKYVDPWDEARHGVNAYEMANGGSLIQSTYMRQADYYNLKPPLSMYGIMLGMAIFGNTVFALRFYAALSYVLLALCVGLFAKRYGKLESLLAVAFLAVNTTAFQAHMIRSGDADSLYVLLFTLAMICMMKIRENGRYSYACAFLFALAFLTKSYHAGLIVVIGGLFLLLTGELKKWKAKNWLLFLAAALLPIMLWAAARYRIDGMTFFQKMWEVDVLGRTDGTLQNNIAPFSYYLSYYFGAASGKITPYLCALVICLIALFVFASDIRQMAKERKRELLGWALWILVPLLAFSAVSNKLLWYVYPSLVPLLALAGICLGRLLREKKLGMWLRILTAAAGAFILLIYGNSVLQTIGKQNTNEFQELIKTVAKSDAAQELVGCTAFVDYGSGEETEENWSQQDVFVAEAYGDYTCVNGGITYLLTRDTLEEKTGILFLDRETYREMASIVTVDAPLGQSEHYVAVSVVY
;
A
#
# COMPACT_ATOMS: atom_id res chain seq x y z
N MET A 1 -16.23 7.65 50.87
CA MET A 1 -15.92 8.70 49.91
C MET A 1 -15.28 8.05 48.70
N LYS A 2 -15.97 7.96 47.54
CA LYS A 2 -15.39 7.51 46.30
C LYS A 2 -14.51 8.64 45.77
N THR A 3 -13.19 8.45 45.81
CA THR A 3 -12.22 9.36 45.17
C THR A 3 -12.56 9.46 43.67
N ILE A 4 -13.10 10.60 43.27
CA ILE A 4 -13.30 10.93 41.85
C ILE A 4 -11.91 11.02 41.24
N GLN A 5 -11.46 9.94 40.57
CA GLN A 5 -10.27 9.98 39.73
C GLN A 5 -10.48 11.10 38.69
N LYS A 6 -9.75 12.19 38.81
CA LYS A 6 -9.71 13.24 37.81
C LYS A 6 -9.41 12.56 36.46
N LYS A 7 -10.43 12.43 35.60
CA LYS A 7 -10.26 11.90 34.23
C LYS A 7 -9.20 12.76 33.57
N THR A 8 -8.07 12.19 33.28
CA THR A 8 -6.95 12.88 32.62
C THR A 8 -7.37 13.21 31.19
N ILE A 9 -7.89 14.39 30.94
CA ILE A 9 -8.52 14.84 29.67
C ILE A 9 -7.45 15.04 28.57
N TRP A 10 -6.19 15.32 28.93
CA TRP A 10 -5.12 15.59 27.97
C TRP A 10 -4.82 14.43 27.01
N TYR A 11 -4.93 13.16 27.48
CA TYR A 11 -4.59 12.01 26.64
C TYR A 11 -5.53 11.86 25.41
N PRO A 12 -6.87 11.82 25.55
CA PRO A 12 -7.72 11.70 24.39
C PRO A 12 -7.59 12.90 23.43
N ILE A 13 -7.34 14.11 23.92
CA ILE A 13 -7.12 15.27 23.08
C ILE A 13 -5.85 15.10 22.23
N LEU A 14 -4.70 14.81 22.87
CA LEU A 14 -3.44 14.59 22.15
C LEU A 14 -3.52 13.38 21.22
N PHE A 15 -4.20 12.32 21.63
CA PHE A 15 -4.39 11.14 20.78
C PHE A 15 -5.20 11.49 19.52
N ILE A 16 -6.30 12.22 19.64
CA ILE A 16 -7.11 12.67 18.50
C ILE A 16 -6.29 13.61 17.60
N LEU A 17 -5.54 14.54 18.19
CA LEU A 17 -4.68 15.45 17.42
C LEU A 17 -3.60 14.71 16.63
N LEU A 18 -2.98 13.67 17.20
CA LEU A 18 -1.98 12.86 16.48
C LEU A 18 -2.61 12.03 15.37
N ILE A 19 -3.78 11.42 15.60
CA ILE A 19 -4.51 10.71 14.52
C ILE A 19 -4.96 11.71 13.45
N GLY A 20 -5.45 12.88 13.84
CA GLY A 20 -5.79 13.98 12.92
C GLY A 20 -4.59 14.45 12.10
N LEU A 21 -3.40 14.54 12.71
CA LEU A 21 -2.15 14.84 11.99
C LEU A 21 -1.82 13.76 10.95
N ILE A 22 -1.91 12.48 11.31
CA ILE A 22 -1.68 11.38 10.36
C ILE A 22 -2.71 11.43 9.23
N ALA A 23 -3.98 11.69 9.54
CA ALA A 23 -5.01 11.86 8.52
C ALA A 23 -4.69 13.04 7.59
N PHE A 24 -4.33 14.20 8.14
CA PHE A 24 -3.90 15.34 7.35
C PHE A 24 -2.72 15.00 6.43
N LEU A 25 -1.66 14.41 6.96
CA LEU A 25 -0.48 14.02 6.17
C LEU A 25 -0.83 13.00 5.08
N SER A 26 -1.79 12.12 5.33
CA SER A 26 -2.21 11.08 4.39
C SER A 26 -3.07 11.62 3.26
N PHE A 27 -3.98 12.56 3.54
CA PHE A 27 -4.97 13.05 2.57
C PHE A 27 -4.62 14.39 1.91
N TYR A 28 -3.75 15.21 2.55
CA TYR A 28 -3.41 16.52 2.00
C TYR A 28 -2.73 16.39 0.62
N LYS A 29 -3.33 17.01 -0.41
CA LYS A 29 -2.83 16.97 -1.79
C LYS A 29 -2.58 15.53 -2.29
N LEU A 30 -3.50 14.61 -2.00
CA LEU A 30 -3.34 13.19 -2.33
C LEU A 30 -3.41 12.94 -3.85
N ASP A 31 -4.08 13.81 -4.58
CA ASP A 31 -4.33 13.76 -6.03
C ASP A 31 -3.33 14.54 -6.89
N VAL A 32 -2.42 15.30 -6.28
CA VAL A 32 -1.53 16.21 -7.01
C VAL A 32 -0.38 15.49 -7.71
N LYS A 33 0.18 14.45 -7.07
CA LYS A 33 1.21 13.63 -7.71
C LYS A 33 0.58 12.82 -8.86
N TYR A 34 1.29 12.75 -10.01
CA TYR A 34 0.89 11.87 -11.10
C TYR A 34 0.68 10.42 -10.65
N VAL A 35 -0.06 9.65 -11.43
CA VAL A 35 -0.26 8.21 -11.18
C VAL A 35 1.04 7.48 -11.49
N ASP A 36 1.54 6.70 -10.53
CA ASP A 36 2.76 5.92 -10.71
C ASP A 36 2.50 4.75 -11.67
N PRO A 37 3.49 4.39 -12.51
CA PRO A 37 3.39 3.23 -13.40
C PRO A 37 3.29 1.91 -12.60
N TRP A 38 2.98 0.83 -13.30
CA TRP A 38 2.91 -0.53 -12.77
C TRP A 38 1.75 -0.75 -11.80
N ASP A 39 2.04 -1.05 -10.53
CA ASP A 39 1.05 -1.52 -9.56
C ASP A 39 -0.10 -0.52 -9.33
N GLU A 40 0.18 0.77 -9.08
CA GLU A 40 -0.86 1.78 -8.84
C GLU A 40 -1.78 1.95 -10.05
N ALA A 41 -1.19 2.17 -11.21
CA ALA A 41 -1.91 2.35 -12.46
C ALA A 41 -2.77 1.13 -12.80
N ARG A 42 -2.17 -0.06 -12.71
CA ARG A 42 -2.85 -1.32 -13.04
C ARG A 42 -4.03 -1.62 -12.10
N HIS A 43 -3.87 -1.38 -10.79
CA HIS A 43 -4.97 -1.47 -9.84
C HIS A 43 -6.08 -0.47 -10.16
N GLY A 44 -5.70 0.74 -10.58
CA GLY A 44 -6.64 1.80 -10.95
C GLY A 44 -7.50 1.39 -12.14
N VAL A 45 -6.89 0.93 -13.24
CA VAL A 45 -7.61 0.45 -14.44
C VAL A 45 -8.49 -0.74 -14.08
N ASN A 46 -7.94 -1.74 -13.39
CA ASN A 46 -8.74 -2.92 -12.99
C ASN A 46 -9.98 -2.51 -12.18
N ALA A 47 -9.82 -1.61 -11.19
CA ALA A 47 -10.93 -1.17 -10.37
C ALA A 47 -11.95 -0.33 -11.15
N TYR A 48 -11.49 0.55 -12.05
CA TYR A 48 -12.34 1.35 -12.91
C TYR A 48 -13.19 0.47 -13.83
N GLU A 49 -12.57 -0.46 -14.54
CA GLU A 49 -13.28 -1.35 -15.44
C GLU A 49 -14.24 -2.31 -14.71
N MET A 50 -13.85 -2.80 -13.51
CA MET A 50 -14.73 -3.59 -12.64
C MET A 50 -15.96 -2.78 -12.21
N ALA A 51 -15.81 -1.48 -11.92
CA ALA A 51 -16.91 -0.59 -11.54
C ALA A 51 -17.83 -0.24 -12.70
N ASN A 52 -17.31 -0.18 -13.94
CA ASN A 52 -18.01 0.27 -15.14
C ASN A 52 -18.38 -0.90 -16.07
N GLY A 53 -19.06 -1.90 -15.53
CA GLY A 53 -19.66 -3.01 -16.28
C GLY A 53 -18.80 -4.26 -16.41
N GLY A 54 -17.58 -4.26 -15.84
CA GLY A 54 -16.73 -5.44 -15.79
C GLY A 54 -17.15 -6.47 -14.73
N SER A 55 -16.43 -7.58 -14.71
CA SER A 55 -16.60 -8.62 -13.69
C SER A 55 -16.05 -8.17 -12.34
N LEU A 56 -16.80 -8.36 -11.26
CA LEU A 56 -16.31 -8.12 -9.88
C LEU A 56 -15.26 -9.16 -9.41
N ILE A 57 -15.08 -10.24 -10.16
CA ILE A 57 -14.17 -11.36 -9.79
C ILE A 57 -12.93 -11.39 -10.68
N GLN A 58 -13.09 -11.07 -11.97
CA GLN A 58 -12.02 -11.06 -12.95
C GLN A 58 -11.62 -9.60 -13.22
N SER A 59 -10.38 -9.27 -12.92
CA SER A 59 -9.78 -7.99 -13.34
C SER A 59 -9.56 -7.97 -14.84
N THR A 60 -9.80 -6.81 -15.45
CA THR A 60 -9.53 -6.52 -16.84
C THR A 60 -8.59 -5.34 -16.97
N TYR A 61 -7.92 -5.22 -18.12
CA TYR A 61 -7.06 -4.11 -18.49
C TYR A 61 -7.23 -3.86 -19.98
N MET A 62 -7.57 -2.63 -20.33
CA MET A 62 -8.00 -2.28 -21.70
C MET A 62 -9.11 -3.23 -22.20
N ARG A 63 -10.09 -3.49 -21.32
CA ARG A 63 -11.26 -4.37 -21.53
C ARG A 63 -10.93 -5.84 -21.81
N GLN A 64 -9.67 -6.27 -21.68
CA GLN A 64 -9.24 -7.66 -21.82
C GLN A 64 -8.91 -8.27 -20.46
N ALA A 65 -9.03 -9.62 -20.35
CA ALA A 65 -8.70 -10.33 -19.11
C ALA A 65 -7.25 -10.04 -18.67
N ASP A 66 -7.08 -9.55 -17.45
CA ASP A 66 -5.76 -9.20 -16.91
C ASP A 66 -5.12 -10.39 -16.21
N TYR A 67 -4.03 -10.90 -16.79
CA TYR A 67 -3.17 -11.92 -16.19
C TYR A 67 -1.80 -11.37 -15.77
N TYR A 68 -1.64 -10.05 -15.76
CA TYR A 68 -0.46 -9.39 -15.21
C TYR A 68 -0.64 -9.08 -13.72
N ASN A 69 -1.79 -8.49 -13.36
CA ASN A 69 -2.14 -8.24 -11.96
C ASN A 69 -2.85 -9.45 -11.35
N LEU A 70 -2.07 -10.35 -10.78
CA LEU A 70 -2.53 -11.64 -10.23
C LEU A 70 -3.01 -11.54 -8.77
N LYS A 71 -3.32 -10.34 -8.29
CA LYS A 71 -3.84 -10.14 -6.93
C LYS A 71 -5.35 -10.41 -6.88
N PRO A 72 -5.86 -11.02 -5.81
CA PRO A 72 -7.30 -11.09 -5.54
C PRO A 72 -7.91 -9.69 -5.35
N PRO A 73 -9.23 -9.51 -5.50
CA PRO A 73 -9.82 -8.20 -5.80
C PRO A 73 -10.08 -7.27 -4.60
N LEU A 74 -9.70 -7.62 -3.36
CA LEU A 74 -10.12 -6.84 -2.18
C LEU A 74 -9.56 -5.40 -2.21
N SER A 75 -8.34 -5.18 -2.71
CA SER A 75 -7.78 -3.83 -2.90
C SER A 75 -8.55 -3.04 -3.97
N MET A 76 -8.94 -3.68 -5.07
CA MET A 76 -9.74 -3.05 -6.11
C MET A 76 -11.12 -2.62 -5.58
N TYR A 77 -11.75 -3.43 -4.72
CA TYR A 77 -13.00 -3.01 -4.05
C TYR A 77 -12.81 -1.77 -3.16
N GLY A 78 -11.62 -1.62 -2.55
CA GLY A 78 -11.27 -0.40 -1.82
C GLY A 78 -11.20 0.83 -2.73
N ILE A 79 -10.63 0.69 -3.93
CA ILE A 79 -10.59 1.75 -4.95
C ILE A 79 -12.00 2.05 -5.46
N MET A 80 -12.78 1.03 -5.82
CA MET A 80 -14.17 1.18 -6.27
C MET A 80 -15.04 1.94 -5.24
N LEU A 81 -14.86 1.66 -3.94
CA LEU A 81 -15.53 2.41 -2.89
C LEU A 81 -15.12 3.89 -2.93
N GLY A 82 -13.82 4.17 -3.12
CA GLY A 82 -13.33 5.55 -3.30
C GLY A 82 -13.97 6.23 -4.50
N MET A 83 -14.05 5.54 -5.65
CA MET A 83 -14.68 6.04 -6.87
C MET A 83 -16.18 6.29 -6.69
N ALA A 84 -16.88 5.43 -5.98
CA ALA A 84 -18.31 5.61 -5.70
C ALA A 84 -18.60 6.86 -4.83
N ILE A 85 -17.65 7.29 -3.98
CA ILE A 85 -17.80 8.45 -3.08
C ILE A 85 -17.28 9.74 -3.71
N PHE A 86 -16.15 9.69 -4.42
CA PHE A 86 -15.40 10.87 -4.88
C PHE A 86 -15.32 10.99 -6.41
N GLY A 87 -16.03 10.11 -7.14
CA GLY A 87 -15.92 10.01 -8.60
C GLY A 87 -14.61 9.36 -9.06
N ASN A 88 -14.46 9.22 -10.36
CA ASN A 88 -13.29 8.57 -10.99
C ASN A 88 -12.10 9.53 -11.00
N THR A 89 -11.36 9.60 -9.90
CA THR A 89 -10.27 10.56 -9.70
C THR A 89 -9.04 9.87 -9.09
N VAL A 90 -7.87 10.50 -9.22
CA VAL A 90 -6.64 10.06 -8.55
C VAL A 90 -6.80 10.08 -7.02
N PHE A 91 -7.60 11.03 -6.49
CA PHE A 91 -7.94 11.03 -5.07
C PHE A 91 -8.69 9.75 -4.67
N ALA A 92 -9.69 9.36 -5.45
CA ALA A 92 -10.48 8.14 -5.22
C ALA A 92 -9.62 6.87 -5.29
N LEU A 93 -8.71 6.80 -6.27
CA LEU A 93 -7.73 5.71 -6.42
C LEU A 93 -6.94 5.48 -5.14
N ARG A 94 -6.49 6.54 -4.47
CA ARG A 94 -5.59 6.51 -3.30
C ARG A 94 -6.32 6.55 -1.95
N PHE A 95 -7.59 6.92 -1.93
CA PHE A 95 -8.36 7.15 -0.72
C PHE A 95 -8.32 5.97 0.26
N TYR A 96 -8.56 4.76 -0.22
CA TYR A 96 -8.62 3.56 0.64
C TYR A 96 -7.27 3.24 1.28
N ALA A 97 -6.17 3.50 0.58
CA ALA A 97 -4.82 3.28 1.08
C ALA A 97 -4.47 4.27 2.20
N ALA A 98 -4.77 5.56 1.99
CA ALA A 98 -4.62 6.61 2.99
C ALA A 98 -5.47 6.32 4.25
N LEU A 99 -6.75 5.94 4.06
CA LEU A 99 -7.65 5.56 5.14
C LEU A 99 -7.14 4.34 5.92
N SER A 100 -6.63 3.33 5.22
CA SER A 100 -6.06 2.12 5.82
C SER A 100 -4.91 2.45 6.77
N TYR A 101 -4.04 3.39 6.42
CA TYR A 101 -2.95 3.80 7.29
C TYR A 101 -3.43 4.59 8.52
N VAL A 102 -4.41 5.45 8.37
CA VAL A 102 -5.03 6.15 9.52
C VAL A 102 -5.65 5.15 10.50
N LEU A 103 -6.38 4.16 9.98
CA LEU A 103 -6.96 3.09 10.79
C LEU A 103 -5.88 2.22 11.46
N LEU A 104 -4.79 1.93 10.74
CA LEU A 104 -3.63 1.23 11.29
C LEU A 104 -3.05 1.99 12.49
N ALA A 105 -2.79 3.29 12.33
CA ALA A 105 -2.25 4.12 13.41
C ALA A 105 -3.20 4.20 14.61
N LEU A 106 -4.50 4.32 14.37
CA LEU A 106 -5.54 4.27 15.40
C LEU A 106 -5.50 2.94 16.17
N CYS A 107 -5.49 1.81 15.47
CA CYS A 107 -5.48 0.48 16.08
C CYS A 107 -4.20 0.21 16.88
N VAL A 108 -3.04 0.58 16.33
CA VAL A 108 -1.75 0.48 17.03
C VAL A 108 -1.73 1.34 18.28
N GLY A 109 -2.20 2.59 18.21
CA GLY A 109 -2.26 3.50 19.33
C GLY A 109 -3.19 2.99 20.45
N LEU A 110 -4.37 2.47 20.09
CA LEU A 110 -5.30 1.85 21.04
C LEU A 110 -4.70 0.60 21.68
N PHE A 111 -4.02 -0.23 20.91
CA PHE A 111 -3.31 -1.40 21.45
C PHE A 111 -2.15 -0.99 22.36
N ALA A 112 -1.35 -0.01 21.97
CA ALA A 112 -0.21 0.47 22.74
C ALA A 112 -0.61 1.11 24.09
N LYS A 113 -1.85 1.58 24.24
CA LYS A 113 -2.39 2.13 25.49
C LYS A 113 -2.29 1.17 26.68
N ARG A 114 -2.24 -0.15 26.42
CA ARG A 114 -2.02 -1.18 27.46
C ARG A 114 -0.66 -1.07 28.16
N TYR A 115 0.32 -0.44 27.49
CA TYR A 115 1.64 -0.17 28.03
C TYR A 115 1.69 1.17 28.79
N GLY A 116 0.80 2.10 28.46
CA GLY A 116 0.64 3.39 29.09
C GLY A 116 0.13 4.46 28.10
N LYS A 117 -0.31 5.60 28.63
CA LYS A 117 -0.83 6.72 27.83
C LYS A 117 0.27 7.38 26.99
N LEU A 118 1.45 7.61 27.58
CA LEU A 118 2.60 8.20 26.90
C LEU A 118 3.12 7.27 25.80
N GLU A 119 3.22 5.97 26.09
CA GLU A 119 3.63 4.95 25.14
C GLU A 119 2.70 4.88 23.94
N SER A 120 1.40 4.99 24.16
CA SER A 120 0.40 5.07 23.09
C SER A 120 0.62 6.28 22.19
N LEU A 121 0.81 7.47 22.78
CA LEU A 121 1.04 8.70 22.00
C LEU A 121 2.35 8.62 21.21
N LEU A 122 3.43 8.13 21.82
CA LEU A 122 4.71 8.02 21.13
C LEU A 122 4.69 6.95 20.04
N ALA A 123 3.99 5.83 20.25
CA ALA A 123 3.80 4.83 19.19
C ALA A 123 3.12 5.43 17.95
N VAL A 124 2.06 6.23 18.15
CA VAL A 124 1.39 6.95 17.04
C VAL A 124 2.29 8.03 16.43
N ALA A 125 3.03 8.78 17.26
CA ALA A 125 3.96 9.80 16.75
C ALA A 125 5.07 9.20 15.89
N PHE A 126 5.62 8.03 16.24
CA PHE A 126 6.59 7.34 15.40
C PHE A 126 6.00 6.83 14.08
N LEU A 127 4.72 6.46 14.05
CA LEU A 127 4.04 6.12 12.80
C LEU A 127 3.84 7.35 11.90
N ALA A 128 3.66 8.55 12.47
CA ALA A 128 3.56 9.79 11.68
C ALA A 128 4.85 10.14 10.94
N VAL A 129 6.00 9.60 11.36
CA VAL A 129 7.32 9.82 10.73
C VAL A 129 7.84 8.63 9.93
N ASN A 130 6.95 7.73 9.52
CA ASN A 130 7.25 6.60 8.65
C ASN A 130 7.51 7.06 7.20
N THR A 131 8.66 7.64 6.96
CA THR A 131 9.02 8.32 5.70
C THR A 131 8.80 7.46 4.46
N THR A 132 9.23 6.20 4.49
CA THR A 132 9.12 5.30 3.32
C THR A 132 7.67 4.99 2.97
N ALA A 133 6.79 4.85 3.97
CA ALA A 133 5.37 4.60 3.73
C ALA A 133 4.66 5.80 3.06
N PHE A 134 5.14 7.04 3.29
CA PHE A 134 4.66 8.22 2.58
C PHE A 134 5.25 8.37 1.17
N GLN A 135 6.39 7.74 0.87
CA GLN A 135 7.10 7.87 -0.39
C GLN A 135 6.66 6.88 -1.45
N ALA A 136 6.44 5.61 -1.09
CA ALA A 136 6.27 4.53 -2.06
C ALA A 136 5.25 3.48 -1.60
N HIS A 137 4.40 3.07 -2.51
CA HIS A 137 3.53 1.89 -2.47
C HIS A 137 2.65 1.67 -1.24
N MET A 138 2.48 2.68 -0.35
CA MET A 138 1.67 2.48 0.84
C MET A 138 0.60 3.57 1.01
N ILE A 139 0.93 4.73 1.62
CA ILE A 139 -0.10 5.69 2.07
C ILE A 139 -0.69 6.49 0.91
N ARG A 140 0.16 6.91 -0.02
CA ARG A 140 -0.17 7.87 -1.09
C ARG A 140 -0.10 7.24 -2.48
N SER A 141 -0.54 6.01 -2.56
CA SER A 141 -0.58 5.20 -3.78
C SER A 141 -1.81 4.30 -3.76
N GLY A 142 -2.36 3.97 -4.93
CA GLY A 142 -3.47 3.03 -5.10
C GLY A 142 -3.10 1.56 -4.89
N ASP A 143 -1.91 1.28 -4.35
CA ASP A 143 -1.40 -0.07 -4.14
C ASP A 143 -2.06 -0.82 -2.98
N ALA A 144 -2.03 -2.14 -3.07
CA ALA A 144 -2.60 -3.05 -2.07
C ALA A 144 -1.90 -3.01 -0.69
N ASP A 145 -0.68 -2.44 -0.62
CA ASP A 145 0.19 -2.55 0.56
C ASP A 145 -0.39 -1.95 1.82
N SER A 146 -1.04 -0.79 1.75
CA SER A 146 -1.59 -0.12 2.93
C SER A 146 -2.69 -0.94 3.60
N LEU A 147 -3.63 -1.46 2.82
CA LEU A 147 -4.70 -2.33 3.31
C LEU A 147 -4.14 -3.66 3.83
N TYR A 148 -3.19 -4.25 3.11
CA TYR A 148 -2.52 -5.48 3.52
C TYR A 148 -1.82 -5.31 4.87
N VAL A 149 -1.04 -4.24 5.08
CA VAL A 149 -0.34 -3.99 6.34
C VAL A 149 -1.31 -3.67 7.49
N LEU A 150 -2.44 -3.01 7.22
CA LEU A 150 -3.52 -2.86 8.21
C LEU A 150 -4.06 -4.21 8.65
N LEU A 151 -4.44 -5.06 7.71
CA LEU A 151 -5.00 -6.40 8.02
C LEU A 151 -3.98 -7.28 8.74
N PHE A 152 -2.72 -7.22 8.31
CA PHE A 152 -1.60 -7.90 8.97
C PHE A 152 -1.44 -7.42 10.42
N THR A 153 -1.42 -6.10 10.63
CA THR A 153 -1.34 -5.48 11.96
C THR A 153 -2.47 -5.93 12.88
N LEU A 154 -3.70 -5.92 12.38
CA LEU A 154 -4.86 -6.38 13.14
C LEU A 154 -4.77 -7.88 13.47
N ALA A 155 -4.29 -8.72 12.54
CA ALA A 155 -4.04 -10.13 12.78
C ALA A 155 -3.01 -10.35 13.90
N MET A 156 -1.91 -9.60 13.90
CA MET A 156 -0.89 -9.68 14.94
C MET A 156 -1.40 -9.20 16.30
N ILE A 157 -2.17 -8.14 16.34
CA ILE A 157 -2.84 -7.68 17.57
C ILE A 157 -3.80 -8.75 18.10
N CYS A 158 -4.61 -9.34 17.24
CA CYS A 158 -5.51 -10.44 17.63
C CYS A 158 -4.72 -11.65 18.14
N MET A 159 -3.65 -12.04 17.46
CA MET A 159 -2.77 -13.13 17.91
C MET A 159 -2.23 -12.91 19.32
N MET A 160 -1.72 -11.72 19.62
CA MET A 160 -1.22 -11.40 20.96
C MET A 160 -2.30 -11.39 22.03
N LYS A 161 -3.57 -11.20 21.64
CA LYS A 161 -4.74 -11.15 22.55
C LYS A 161 -5.48 -12.48 22.70
N ILE A 162 -5.03 -13.56 22.08
CA ILE A 162 -5.73 -14.88 22.11
C ILE A 162 -6.02 -15.35 23.54
N ARG A 163 -5.14 -15.06 24.51
CA ARG A 163 -5.36 -15.44 25.91
C ARG A 163 -6.41 -14.61 26.64
N GLU A 164 -6.60 -13.37 26.23
CA GLU A 164 -7.66 -12.52 26.79
C GLU A 164 -9.05 -13.07 26.40
N ASN A 165 -9.16 -13.51 25.16
CA ASN A 165 -10.35 -14.18 24.65
C ASN A 165 -9.98 -15.07 23.46
N GLY A 166 -10.29 -16.36 23.53
CA GLY A 166 -10.01 -17.34 22.45
C GLY A 166 -10.65 -16.98 21.10
N ARG A 167 -11.69 -16.13 21.07
CA ARG A 167 -12.30 -15.66 19.80
C ARG A 167 -11.34 -14.82 18.94
N TYR A 168 -10.30 -14.23 19.54
CA TYR A 168 -9.26 -13.53 18.78
C TYR A 168 -8.50 -14.45 17.82
N SER A 169 -8.47 -15.77 18.07
CA SER A 169 -7.89 -16.71 17.11
C SER A 169 -8.70 -16.77 15.81
N TYR A 170 -10.04 -16.76 15.90
CA TYR A 170 -10.91 -16.74 14.72
C TYR A 170 -10.84 -15.41 13.97
N ALA A 171 -10.75 -14.29 14.72
CA ALA A 171 -10.53 -12.98 14.12
C ALA A 171 -9.17 -12.91 13.39
N CYS A 172 -8.11 -13.45 13.99
CA CYS A 172 -6.80 -13.55 13.33
C CYS A 172 -6.87 -14.37 12.05
N ALA A 173 -7.56 -15.51 12.06
CA ALA A 173 -7.75 -16.37 10.89
C ALA A 173 -8.56 -15.68 9.77
N PHE A 174 -9.61 -14.96 10.13
CA PHE A 174 -10.40 -14.19 9.16
C PHE A 174 -9.60 -13.03 8.56
N LEU A 175 -8.82 -12.32 9.39
CA LEU A 175 -7.92 -11.25 8.92
C LEU A 175 -6.83 -11.78 7.99
N PHE A 176 -6.33 -13.01 8.23
CA PHE A 176 -5.47 -13.70 7.26
C PHE A 176 -6.17 -13.89 5.92
N ALA A 177 -7.42 -14.36 5.91
CA ALA A 177 -8.17 -14.54 4.67
C ALA A 177 -8.34 -13.21 3.91
N LEU A 178 -8.68 -12.12 4.61
CA LEU A 178 -8.78 -10.79 3.99
C LEU A 178 -7.42 -10.29 3.48
N ALA A 179 -6.34 -10.52 4.22
CA ALA A 179 -4.98 -10.18 3.79
C ALA A 179 -4.57 -10.98 2.54
N PHE A 180 -4.95 -12.26 2.46
CA PHE A 180 -4.76 -13.07 1.25
C PHE A 180 -5.55 -12.51 0.07
N LEU A 181 -6.82 -12.16 0.28
CA LEU A 181 -7.67 -11.54 -0.74
C LEU A 181 -7.20 -10.12 -1.15
N THR A 182 -6.23 -9.54 -0.43
CA THR A 182 -5.61 -8.27 -0.76
C THR A 182 -4.28 -8.44 -1.50
N LYS A 183 -3.38 -9.31 -1.01
CA LYS A 183 -2.00 -9.44 -1.51
C LYS A 183 -1.51 -10.89 -1.59
N SER A 184 -2.41 -11.81 -1.87
CA SER A 184 -2.14 -13.23 -2.15
C SER A 184 -1.17 -13.91 -1.17
N TYR A 185 -0.17 -14.60 -1.66
CA TYR A 185 0.76 -15.42 -0.88
C TYR A 185 1.58 -14.66 0.18
N HIS A 186 1.72 -13.33 0.05
CA HIS A 186 2.37 -12.51 1.08
C HIS A 186 1.69 -12.66 2.45
N ALA A 187 0.38 -12.90 2.49
CA ALA A 187 -0.37 -13.16 3.71
C ALA A 187 0.06 -14.44 4.43
N GLY A 188 0.75 -15.36 3.76
CA GLY A 188 1.28 -16.58 4.36
C GLY A 188 2.18 -16.33 5.57
N LEU A 189 2.82 -15.16 5.65
CA LEU A 189 3.61 -14.77 6.82
C LEU A 189 2.77 -14.65 8.10
N ILE A 190 1.48 -14.32 8.01
CA ILE A 190 0.55 -14.33 9.15
C ILE A 190 0.42 -15.76 9.69
N VAL A 191 0.36 -16.75 8.80
CA VAL A 191 0.27 -18.17 9.18
C VAL A 191 1.58 -18.62 9.85
N VAL A 192 2.73 -18.25 9.28
CA VAL A 192 4.03 -18.59 9.86
C VAL A 192 4.20 -17.99 11.26
N ILE A 193 3.93 -16.69 11.41
CA ILE A 193 4.05 -16.01 12.71
C ILE A 193 3.04 -16.57 13.71
N GLY A 194 1.78 -16.74 13.29
CA GLY A 194 0.72 -17.27 14.13
C GLY A 194 1.00 -18.71 14.59
N GLY A 195 1.46 -19.56 13.67
CA GLY A 195 1.88 -20.93 13.95
C GLY A 195 3.03 -20.99 14.97
N LEU A 196 4.11 -20.25 14.73
CA LEU A 196 5.24 -20.15 15.67
C LEU A 196 4.80 -19.63 17.03
N PHE A 197 3.98 -18.58 17.08
CA PHE A 197 3.49 -18.02 18.33
C PHE A 197 2.64 -19.03 19.11
N LEU A 198 1.69 -19.69 18.48
CA LEU A 198 0.81 -20.68 19.11
C LEU A 198 1.59 -21.91 19.61
N LEU A 199 2.59 -22.37 18.84
CA LEU A 199 3.48 -23.47 19.22
C LEU A 199 4.35 -23.11 20.41
N LEU A 200 5.09 -21.99 20.35
CA LEU A 200 6.03 -21.57 21.39
C LEU A 200 5.33 -21.17 22.70
N THR A 201 4.09 -20.68 22.60
CA THR A 201 3.29 -20.35 23.80
C THR A 201 2.49 -21.52 24.37
N GLY A 202 2.40 -22.64 23.63
CA GLY A 202 1.65 -23.83 24.02
C GLY A 202 0.12 -23.66 23.97
N GLU A 203 -0.38 -22.64 23.27
CA GLU A 203 -1.83 -22.37 23.20
C GLU A 203 -2.59 -23.43 22.39
N LEU A 204 -1.96 -24.07 21.39
CA LEU A 204 -2.56 -25.14 20.61
C LEU A 204 -3.03 -26.34 21.44
N LYS A 205 -2.34 -26.62 22.56
CA LYS A 205 -2.69 -27.74 23.43
C LYS A 205 -4.09 -27.61 24.07
N LYS A 206 -4.66 -26.39 24.06
CA LYS A 206 -5.98 -26.11 24.65
C LYS A 206 -7.11 -26.20 23.65
N TRP A 207 -6.78 -26.35 22.36
CA TRP A 207 -7.76 -26.30 21.30
C TRP A 207 -8.49 -27.64 21.14
N LYS A 208 -9.82 -27.58 21.18
CA LYS A 208 -10.72 -28.68 20.90
C LYS A 208 -11.04 -28.71 19.40
N ALA A 209 -11.59 -29.80 18.88
CA ALA A 209 -11.98 -29.96 17.47
C ALA A 209 -12.85 -28.78 16.97
N LYS A 210 -13.80 -28.30 17.78
CA LYS A 210 -14.63 -27.13 17.45
C LYS A 210 -13.81 -25.87 17.21
N ASN A 211 -12.73 -25.64 17.98
CA ASN A 211 -11.88 -24.47 17.82
C ASN A 211 -11.11 -24.54 16.48
N TRP A 212 -10.63 -25.72 16.12
CA TRP A 212 -9.98 -25.96 14.83
C TRP A 212 -10.96 -25.75 13.68
N LEU A 213 -12.17 -26.31 13.76
CA LEU A 213 -13.18 -26.14 12.71
C LEU A 213 -13.50 -24.66 12.46
N LEU A 214 -13.78 -23.90 13.52
CA LEU A 214 -14.09 -22.46 13.42
C LEU A 214 -12.90 -21.64 12.91
N PHE A 215 -11.68 -21.96 13.34
CA PHE A 215 -10.46 -21.32 12.89
C PHE A 215 -10.23 -21.57 11.40
N LEU A 216 -10.30 -22.83 10.97
CA LEU A 216 -10.13 -23.21 9.56
C LEU A 216 -11.25 -22.63 8.68
N ALA A 217 -12.48 -22.65 9.16
CA ALA A 217 -13.59 -22.02 8.44
C ALA A 217 -13.36 -20.51 8.27
N ALA A 218 -12.93 -19.80 9.31
CA ALA A 218 -12.63 -18.36 9.23
C ALA A 218 -11.46 -18.05 8.29
N ALA A 219 -10.43 -18.92 8.25
CA ALA A 219 -9.27 -18.75 7.39
C ALA A 219 -9.57 -19.09 5.91
N LEU A 220 -10.29 -20.18 5.67
CA LEU A 220 -10.37 -20.75 4.32
C LEU A 220 -11.65 -20.38 3.58
N LEU A 221 -12.79 -20.23 4.26
CA LEU A 221 -14.07 -20.03 3.59
C LEU A 221 -14.09 -18.79 2.69
N PRO A 222 -13.61 -17.59 3.10
CA PRO A 222 -13.59 -16.43 2.21
C PRO A 222 -12.72 -16.66 0.97
N ILE A 223 -11.56 -17.30 1.15
CA ILE A 223 -10.62 -17.61 0.06
C ILE A 223 -11.26 -18.62 -0.90
N MET A 224 -11.87 -19.68 -0.37
CA MET A 224 -12.51 -20.72 -1.19
C MET A 224 -13.70 -20.19 -1.98
N LEU A 225 -14.51 -19.30 -1.39
CA LEU A 225 -15.64 -18.68 -2.08
C LEU A 225 -15.15 -17.83 -3.27
N TRP A 226 -14.13 -17.00 -3.06
CA TRP A 226 -13.51 -16.25 -4.14
C TRP A 226 -12.88 -17.17 -5.18
N ALA A 227 -12.12 -18.19 -4.77
CA ALA A 227 -11.47 -19.11 -5.68
C ALA A 227 -12.47 -19.91 -6.52
N ALA A 228 -13.58 -20.35 -5.92
CA ALA A 228 -14.65 -21.03 -6.64
C ALA A 228 -15.34 -20.13 -7.67
N ALA A 229 -15.56 -18.84 -7.32
CA ALA A 229 -16.12 -17.86 -8.25
C ALA A 229 -15.15 -17.58 -9.40
N ARG A 230 -13.84 -17.44 -9.10
CA ARG A 230 -12.80 -17.23 -10.12
C ARG A 230 -12.65 -18.44 -11.04
N TYR A 231 -12.63 -19.63 -10.47
CA TYR A 231 -12.53 -20.89 -11.25
C TYR A 231 -13.67 -21.05 -12.28
N ARG A 232 -14.86 -20.55 -11.97
CA ARG A 232 -16.00 -20.59 -12.92
C ARG A 232 -15.81 -19.69 -14.14
N ILE A 233 -14.91 -18.72 -14.08
CA ILE A 233 -14.66 -17.75 -15.16
C ILE A 233 -13.60 -18.28 -16.12
N ASP A 234 -12.43 -18.66 -15.60
CA ASP A 234 -11.26 -19.01 -16.41
C ASP A 234 -10.55 -20.30 -15.98
N GLY A 235 -11.24 -21.15 -15.21
CA GLY A 235 -10.71 -22.44 -14.77
C GLY A 235 -9.46 -22.31 -13.94
N MET A 236 -8.46 -23.11 -14.26
CA MET A 236 -7.15 -23.09 -13.55
C MET A 236 -6.18 -22.02 -14.07
N THR A 237 -6.48 -21.35 -15.17
CA THR A 237 -5.54 -20.44 -15.86
C THR A 237 -5.00 -19.35 -14.93
N PHE A 238 -5.88 -18.68 -14.18
CA PHE A 238 -5.47 -17.64 -13.23
C PHE A 238 -4.58 -18.21 -12.12
N PHE A 239 -4.95 -19.34 -11.54
CA PHE A 239 -4.22 -19.93 -10.41
C PHE A 239 -2.85 -20.47 -10.83
N GLN A 240 -2.73 -21.02 -12.04
CA GLN A 240 -1.45 -21.44 -12.61
C GLN A 240 -0.53 -20.24 -12.79
N LYS A 241 -1.00 -19.16 -13.44
CA LYS A 241 -0.23 -17.93 -13.61
C LYS A 241 0.15 -17.28 -12.28
N MET A 242 -0.78 -17.26 -11.33
CA MET A 242 -0.53 -16.73 -9.98
C MET A 242 0.57 -17.53 -9.25
N TRP A 243 0.59 -18.86 -9.42
CA TRP A 243 1.64 -19.70 -8.87
C TRP A 243 2.99 -19.50 -9.59
N GLU A 244 2.98 -19.51 -10.91
CA GLU A 244 4.17 -19.35 -11.73
C GLU A 244 4.86 -18.00 -11.50
N VAL A 245 4.10 -16.91 -11.47
CA VAL A 245 4.65 -15.55 -11.33
C VAL A 245 4.91 -15.19 -9.88
N ASP A 246 3.89 -15.30 -9.00
CA ASP A 246 3.98 -14.79 -7.63
C ASP A 246 4.77 -15.71 -6.69
N VAL A 247 4.91 -17.00 -7.00
CA VAL A 247 5.64 -17.94 -6.17
C VAL A 247 6.96 -18.35 -6.86
N LEU A 248 6.90 -19.04 -7.98
CA LEU A 248 8.09 -19.56 -8.62
C LEU A 248 9.01 -18.43 -9.13
N GLY A 249 8.50 -17.53 -9.96
CA GLY A 249 9.29 -16.48 -10.58
C GLY A 249 9.93 -15.51 -9.58
N ARG A 250 9.35 -15.34 -8.39
CA ARG A 250 9.93 -14.50 -7.33
C ARG A 250 10.94 -15.25 -6.46
N THR A 251 10.88 -16.59 -6.39
CA THR A 251 11.77 -17.40 -5.56
C THR A 251 13.01 -17.87 -6.30
N ASP A 252 12.88 -18.28 -7.56
CA ASP A 252 13.97 -18.81 -8.39
C ASP A 252 14.79 -17.73 -9.13
N GLY A 253 14.32 -16.48 -9.11
CA GLY A 253 15.00 -15.35 -9.73
C GLY A 253 14.77 -15.25 -11.24
N THR A 254 13.83 -15.99 -11.82
CA THR A 254 13.48 -15.88 -13.25
C THR A 254 12.87 -14.53 -13.59
N LEU A 255 12.21 -13.86 -12.62
CA LEU A 255 11.86 -12.45 -12.72
C LEU A 255 13.09 -11.58 -12.39
N GLN A 256 13.94 -11.34 -13.38
CA GLN A 256 15.28 -10.78 -13.21
C GLN A 256 15.38 -9.33 -12.71
N ASN A 257 14.28 -8.63 -12.48
CA ASN A 257 14.32 -7.17 -12.37
C ASN A 257 14.76 -6.59 -11.01
N ASN A 258 14.84 -7.38 -9.91
CA ASN A 258 15.18 -6.83 -8.59
C ASN A 258 15.95 -7.83 -7.70
N ILE A 259 16.91 -8.54 -8.28
CA ILE A 259 17.76 -9.47 -7.53
C ILE A 259 18.72 -8.69 -6.64
N ALA A 260 18.70 -8.98 -5.35
CA ALA A 260 19.58 -8.33 -4.38
C ALA A 260 20.02 -9.29 -3.27
N PRO A 261 21.16 -9.03 -2.59
CA PRO A 261 21.70 -9.91 -1.57
C PRO A 261 20.80 -9.97 -0.33
N PHE A 262 21.02 -10.97 0.53
CA PHE A 262 20.32 -11.13 1.81
C PHE A 262 20.35 -9.86 2.67
N SER A 263 21.44 -9.11 2.64
CA SER A 263 21.66 -7.89 3.40
C SER A 263 20.88 -6.66 2.88
N TYR A 264 20.15 -6.76 1.74
CA TYR A 264 19.51 -5.64 1.08
C TYR A 264 18.66 -4.78 2.03
N TYR A 265 17.69 -5.37 2.75
CA TYR A 265 16.84 -4.61 3.67
C TYR A 265 17.60 -4.10 4.89
N LEU A 266 18.57 -4.88 5.38
CA LEU A 266 19.43 -4.47 6.49
C LEU A 266 20.27 -3.26 6.08
N SER A 267 20.85 -3.29 4.90
CA SER A 267 21.66 -2.18 4.36
C SER A 267 20.81 -0.94 4.07
N TYR A 268 19.62 -1.12 3.48
CA TYR A 268 18.74 -0.01 3.10
C TYR A 268 18.11 0.68 4.31
N TYR A 269 17.50 -0.09 5.22
CA TYR A 269 16.73 0.45 6.34
C TYR A 269 17.56 0.70 7.60
N PHE A 270 18.62 -0.06 7.84
CA PHE A 270 19.40 0.01 9.07
C PHE A 270 20.88 0.30 8.85
N GLY A 271 21.35 0.22 7.62
CA GLY A 271 22.77 0.41 7.30
C GLY A 271 23.10 1.78 6.71
N ALA A 272 24.36 2.04 6.61
CA ALA A 272 24.93 3.26 6.03
C ALA A 272 25.01 3.21 4.49
N ALA A 273 24.29 2.32 3.81
CA ALA A 273 24.36 2.18 2.35
C ALA A 273 24.04 3.50 1.62
N SER A 274 23.25 4.37 2.24
CA SER A 274 22.93 5.73 1.73
C SER A 274 23.72 6.85 2.42
N GLY A 275 24.60 6.55 3.38
CA GLY A 275 25.24 7.54 4.24
C GLY A 275 24.27 8.32 5.14
N LYS A 276 23.00 7.90 5.21
CA LYS A 276 21.94 8.60 5.95
C LYS A 276 21.41 7.74 7.10
N ILE A 277 21.27 8.36 8.27
CA ILE A 277 20.57 7.76 9.39
C ILE A 277 19.08 7.71 9.01
N THR A 278 18.44 6.55 9.21
CA THR A 278 17.02 6.34 8.89
C THR A 278 16.17 6.33 10.17
N PRO A 279 14.85 6.60 10.10
CA PRO A 279 13.97 6.50 11.26
C PRO A 279 13.92 5.07 11.82
N TYR A 280 14.15 4.07 10.99
CA TYR A 280 14.15 2.65 11.39
C TYR A 280 15.43 2.28 12.15
N LEU A 281 16.57 2.81 11.76
CA LEU A 281 17.81 2.67 12.55
C LEU A 281 17.65 3.34 13.93
N CYS A 282 17.09 4.54 13.98
CA CYS A 282 16.80 5.20 15.24
C CYS A 282 15.84 4.37 16.11
N ALA A 283 14.79 3.82 15.49
CA ALA A 283 13.82 2.94 16.17
C ALA A 283 14.51 1.68 16.73
N LEU A 284 15.35 1.03 15.93
CA LEU A 284 16.13 -0.13 16.37
C LEU A 284 17.03 0.21 17.57
N VAL A 285 17.77 1.32 17.48
CA VAL A 285 18.65 1.78 18.57
C VAL A 285 17.86 2.02 19.87
N ILE A 286 16.70 2.70 19.78
CA ILE A 286 15.82 2.91 20.94
C ILE A 286 15.38 1.58 21.55
N CYS A 287 14.98 0.61 20.72
CA CYS A 287 14.58 -0.72 21.18
C CYS A 287 15.75 -1.47 21.86
N LEU A 288 16.96 -1.41 21.29
CA LEU A 288 18.15 -2.03 21.87
C LEU A 288 18.56 -1.40 23.21
N ILE A 289 18.51 -0.07 23.31
CA ILE A 289 18.76 0.63 24.59
C ILE A 289 17.73 0.20 25.63
N ALA A 290 16.43 0.15 25.27
CA ALA A 290 15.40 -0.30 26.17
C ALA A 290 15.60 -1.77 26.60
N LEU A 291 15.97 -2.65 25.66
CA LEU A 291 16.29 -4.04 25.94
C LEU A 291 17.45 -4.16 26.96
N PHE A 292 18.49 -3.36 26.80
CA PHE A 292 19.63 -3.33 27.71
C PHE A 292 19.23 -2.80 29.10
N VAL A 293 18.54 -1.65 29.17
CA VAL A 293 18.12 -1.01 30.44
C VAL A 293 17.18 -1.93 31.23
N PHE A 294 16.26 -2.61 30.55
CA PHE A 294 15.27 -3.48 31.17
C PHE A 294 15.64 -4.96 31.16
N ALA A 295 16.88 -5.34 30.87
CA ALA A 295 17.30 -6.73 30.73
C ALA A 295 17.03 -7.57 32.01
N SER A 296 17.31 -7.01 33.21
CA SER A 296 17.02 -7.66 34.48
C SER A 296 15.52 -7.84 34.72
N ASP A 297 14.75 -6.80 34.39
CA ASP A 297 13.30 -6.81 34.61
C ASP A 297 12.62 -7.81 33.63
N ILE A 298 13.15 -7.93 32.40
CA ILE A 298 12.68 -8.91 31.39
C ILE A 298 12.94 -10.35 31.88
N ARG A 299 14.08 -10.63 32.52
CA ARG A 299 14.36 -11.96 33.05
C ARG A 299 13.37 -12.37 34.13
N GLN A 300 12.94 -11.42 34.98
CA GLN A 300 12.01 -11.62 36.08
C GLN A 300 10.53 -11.44 35.70
N MET A 301 10.29 -11.06 34.42
CA MET A 301 8.96 -10.74 33.94
C MET A 301 8.02 -11.94 33.97
N ALA A 302 6.73 -11.69 34.26
CA ALA A 302 5.69 -12.69 34.21
C ALA A 302 5.56 -13.32 32.78
N LYS A 303 5.16 -14.60 32.75
CA LYS A 303 5.08 -15.40 31.51
C LYS A 303 4.20 -14.74 30.42
N GLU A 304 3.16 -14.06 30.83
CA GLU A 304 2.25 -13.33 29.94
C GLU A 304 2.98 -12.21 29.19
N ARG A 305 3.79 -11.42 29.88
CA ARG A 305 4.56 -10.32 29.27
C ARG A 305 5.70 -10.83 28.39
N LYS A 306 6.32 -11.97 28.73
CA LYS A 306 7.31 -12.63 27.86
C LYS A 306 6.70 -13.06 26.52
N ARG A 307 5.42 -13.49 26.53
CA ARG A 307 4.68 -13.84 25.32
C ARG A 307 4.39 -12.62 24.43
N GLU A 308 4.05 -11.49 25.04
CA GLU A 308 3.89 -10.26 24.25
C GLU A 308 5.20 -9.84 23.58
N LEU A 309 6.33 -9.95 24.30
CA LEU A 309 7.64 -9.70 23.71
C LEU A 309 7.94 -10.68 22.57
N LEU A 310 7.61 -11.96 22.73
CA LEU A 310 7.72 -12.95 21.66
C LEU A 310 6.85 -12.55 20.46
N GLY A 311 5.61 -12.10 20.70
CA GLY A 311 4.72 -11.62 19.65
C GLY A 311 5.32 -10.46 18.86
N TRP A 312 5.86 -9.44 19.52
CA TRP A 312 6.58 -8.33 18.89
C TRP A 312 7.81 -8.80 18.12
N ALA A 313 8.63 -9.69 18.70
CA ALA A 313 9.83 -10.22 18.07
C ALA A 313 9.50 -11.00 16.79
N LEU A 314 8.52 -11.90 16.84
CA LEU A 314 8.08 -12.65 15.66
C LEU A 314 7.50 -11.73 14.58
N TRP A 315 6.69 -10.74 14.97
CA TRP A 315 6.09 -9.80 14.04
C TRP A 315 7.15 -8.95 13.31
N ILE A 316 8.21 -8.52 13.99
CA ILE A 316 9.29 -7.73 13.39
C ILE A 316 10.25 -8.61 12.59
N LEU A 317 10.69 -9.74 13.16
CA LEU A 317 11.79 -10.51 12.60
C LEU A 317 11.36 -11.44 11.45
N VAL A 318 10.19 -12.08 11.55
CA VAL A 318 9.80 -13.10 10.56
C VAL A 318 9.62 -12.50 9.17
N PRO A 319 8.88 -11.38 8.93
CA PRO A 319 8.78 -10.83 7.58
C PRO A 319 10.13 -10.29 7.08
N LEU A 320 10.93 -9.66 7.95
CA LEU A 320 12.26 -9.16 7.57
C LEU A 320 13.18 -10.30 7.09
N LEU A 321 13.26 -11.39 7.85
CA LEU A 321 14.11 -12.53 7.51
C LEU A 321 13.59 -13.30 6.29
N ALA A 322 12.27 -13.52 6.22
CA ALA A 322 11.64 -14.23 5.11
C ALA A 322 11.91 -13.53 3.77
N PHE A 323 11.63 -12.22 3.70
CA PHE A 323 11.89 -11.46 2.47
C PHE A 323 13.38 -11.20 2.20
N SER A 324 14.24 -11.22 3.23
CA SER A 324 15.68 -11.22 3.02
C SER A 324 16.19 -12.50 2.38
N ALA A 325 15.53 -13.64 2.61
CA ALA A 325 15.91 -14.93 2.03
C ALA A 325 15.45 -15.12 0.57
N VAL A 326 14.42 -14.38 0.12
CA VAL A 326 13.92 -14.44 -1.26
C VAL A 326 14.85 -13.64 -2.20
N SER A 327 15.04 -14.09 -3.44
CA SER A 327 15.96 -13.46 -4.41
C SER A 327 15.45 -12.10 -4.90
N ASN A 328 14.18 -12.02 -5.28
CA ASN A 328 13.56 -10.76 -5.73
C ASN A 328 13.17 -9.89 -4.53
N LYS A 329 13.65 -8.65 -4.49
CA LYS A 329 13.48 -7.74 -3.36
C LYS A 329 12.90 -6.40 -3.78
N LEU A 330 11.74 -6.09 -3.21
CA LEU A 330 11.12 -4.77 -3.34
C LEU A 330 11.04 -4.12 -1.95
N LEU A 331 11.29 -2.82 -1.87
CA LEU A 331 11.40 -2.09 -0.60
C LEU A 331 10.19 -2.31 0.31
N TRP A 332 8.99 -2.30 -0.26
CA TRP A 332 7.73 -2.40 0.48
C TRP A 332 7.39 -3.79 1.02
N TYR A 333 8.08 -4.85 0.61
CA TYR A 333 7.80 -6.20 1.13
C TYR A 333 7.96 -6.30 2.65
N VAL A 334 8.87 -5.53 3.24
CA VAL A 334 9.15 -5.55 4.68
C VAL A 334 8.34 -4.54 5.50
N TYR A 335 7.37 -3.83 4.92
CA TYR A 335 6.49 -2.92 5.67
C TYR A 335 5.80 -3.59 6.87
N PRO A 336 5.35 -4.86 6.81
CA PRO A 336 4.85 -5.57 7.99
C PRO A 336 5.84 -5.65 9.16
N SER A 337 7.15 -5.51 8.93
CA SER A 337 8.19 -5.45 9.99
C SER A 337 8.47 -4.02 10.46
N LEU A 338 8.44 -3.05 9.54
CA LEU A 338 8.82 -1.66 9.84
C LEU A 338 7.78 -0.94 10.71
N VAL A 339 6.50 -1.20 10.46
CA VAL A 339 5.39 -0.62 11.25
C VAL A 339 5.48 -1.02 12.72
N PRO A 340 5.57 -2.32 13.09
CA PRO A 340 5.70 -2.69 14.50
C PRO A 340 7.02 -2.23 15.12
N LEU A 341 8.10 -2.11 14.36
CA LEU A 341 9.37 -1.59 14.85
C LEU A 341 9.24 -0.12 15.31
N LEU A 342 8.63 0.73 14.48
CA LEU A 342 8.36 2.13 14.83
C LEU A 342 7.44 2.24 16.05
N ALA A 343 6.36 1.46 16.07
CA ALA A 343 5.43 1.45 17.18
C ALA A 343 6.10 1.00 18.50
N LEU A 344 6.91 -0.07 18.43
CA LEU A 344 7.65 -0.59 19.57
C LEU A 344 8.69 0.43 20.06
N ALA A 345 9.37 1.14 19.17
CA ALA A 345 10.31 2.20 19.53
C ALA A 345 9.61 3.32 20.32
N GLY A 346 8.42 3.75 19.89
CA GLY A 346 7.61 4.72 20.64
C GLY A 346 7.23 4.20 22.04
N ILE A 347 6.82 2.93 22.16
CA ILE A 347 6.54 2.28 23.45
C ILE A 347 7.79 2.24 24.31
N CYS A 348 8.93 1.83 23.77
CA CYS A 348 10.21 1.76 24.46
C CYS A 348 10.67 3.15 24.94
N LEU A 349 10.58 4.17 24.07
CA LEU A 349 10.91 5.54 24.43
C LEU A 349 10.05 6.03 25.60
N GLY A 350 8.74 5.80 25.58
CA GLY A 350 7.83 6.17 26.66
C GLY A 350 8.21 5.51 28.01
N ARG A 351 8.63 4.24 27.96
CA ARG A 351 9.13 3.53 29.14
C ARG A 351 10.45 4.11 29.66
N LEU A 352 11.42 4.36 28.78
CA LEU A 352 12.72 4.96 29.15
C LEU A 352 12.53 6.32 29.81
N LEU A 353 11.62 7.16 29.30
CA LEU A 353 11.34 8.48 29.88
C LEU A 353 10.74 8.42 31.28
N ARG A 354 10.06 7.33 31.65
CA ARG A 354 9.45 7.12 32.98
C ARG A 354 10.32 6.31 33.92
N GLU A 355 11.42 5.73 33.43
CA GLU A 355 12.29 4.88 34.24
C GLU A 355 13.06 5.70 35.26
N LYS A 356 12.80 5.48 36.55
CA LYS A 356 13.44 6.23 37.64
C LYS A 356 14.90 5.82 37.90
N LYS A 357 15.31 4.61 37.45
CA LYS A 357 16.72 4.16 37.55
C LYS A 357 17.61 5.00 36.61
N LEU A 358 17.05 5.58 35.56
CA LEU A 358 17.74 6.56 34.74
C LEU A 358 17.70 7.91 35.44
N GLY A 359 18.87 8.50 35.70
CA GLY A 359 18.98 9.83 36.29
C GLY A 359 18.25 10.89 35.48
N MET A 360 17.89 12.00 36.09
CA MET A 360 17.10 13.07 35.48
C MET A 360 17.72 13.56 34.15
N TRP A 361 19.01 13.79 34.12
CA TRP A 361 19.73 14.24 32.92
C TRP A 361 19.64 13.26 31.76
N LEU A 362 19.77 11.97 32.04
CA LEU A 362 19.67 10.94 30.98
C LEU A 362 18.24 10.85 30.40
N ARG A 363 17.21 11.03 31.22
CA ARG A 363 15.83 11.13 30.73
C ARG A 363 15.58 12.38 29.89
N ILE A 364 16.16 13.52 30.26
CA ILE A 364 16.10 14.76 29.46
C ILE A 364 16.78 14.55 28.12
N LEU A 365 17.98 13.97 28.09
CA LEU A 365 18.69 13.65 26.84
C LEU A 365 17.90 12.67 25.98
N THR A 366 17.28 11.66 26.58
CA THR A 366 16.42 10.71 25.86
C THR A 366 15.18 11.39 25.28
N ALA A 367 14.56 12.33 26.00
CA ALA A 367 13.44 13.12 25.51
C ALA A 367 13.85 14.03 24.34
N ALA A 368 15.00 14.71 24.48
CA ALA A 368 15.55 15.58 23.44
C ALA A 368 15.87 14.78 22.16
N ALA A 369 16.51 13.62 22.29
CA ALA A 369 16.80 12.73 21.15
C ALA A 369 15.51 12.24 20.48
N GLY A 370 14.51 11.81 21.24
CA GLY A 370 13.22 11.41 20.71
C GLY A 370 12.50 12.55 19.97
N ALA A 371 12.48 13.76 20.55
CA ALA A 371 11.91 14.93 19.90
C ALA A 371 12.67 15.30 18.61
N PHE A 372 13.98 15.23 18.62
CA PHE A 372 14.83 15.50 17.45
C PHE A 372 14.54 14.53 16.30
N ILE A 373 14.41 13.23 16.60
CA ILE A 373 14.03 12.21 15.62
C ILE A 373 12.66 12.54 14.99
N LEU A 374 11.66 12.84 15.83
CA LEU A 374 10.31 13.16 15.35
C LEU A 374 10.29 14.43 14.51
N LEU A 375 11.07 15.46 14.86
CA LEU A 375 11.15 16.71 14.11
C LEU A 375 11.84 16.53 12.76
N ILE A 376 12.99 15.85 12.72
CA ILE A 376 13.73 15.64 11.46
C ILE A 376 12.90 14.81 10.47
N TYR A 377 12.37 13.69 10.92
CA TYR A 377 11.61 12.81 10.00
C TYR A 377 10.20 13.33 9.74
N GLY A 378 9.59 14.07 10.67
CA GLY A 378 8.38 14.83 10.41
C GLY A 378 8.57 15.87 9.30
N ASN A 379 9.68 16.62 9.34
CA ASN A 379 10.06 17.54 8.26
C ASN A 379 10.31 16.80 6.94
N SER A 380 10.95 15.62 6.96
CA SER A 380 11.16 14.79 5.77
C SER A 380 9.83 14.34 5.16
N VAL A 381 8.84 13.94 5.97
CA VAL A 381 7.50 13.62 5.50
C VAL A 381 6.82 14.83 4.87
N LEU A 382 6.89 15.99 5.52
CA LEU A 382 6.32 17.24 4.98
C LEU A 382 6.95 17.62 3.64
N GLN A 383 8.27 17.49 3.49
CA GLN A 383 8.95 17.72 2.23
C GLN A 383 8.52 16.74 1.15
N THR A 384 8.31 15.46 1.50
CA THR A 384 7.81 14.44 0.56
C THR A 384 6.42 14.80 0.06
N ILE A 385 5.52 15.18 0.96
CA ILE A 385 4.14 15.57 0.63
C ILE A 385 4.10 16.88 -0.15
N GLY A 386 5.02 17.80 0.12
CA GLY A 386 5.12 19.11 -0.54
C GLY A 386 5.63 19.04 -1.97
N LYS A 387 6.35 17.97 -2.35
CA LYS A 387 6.81 17.79 -3.72
C LYS A 387 5.61 17.47 -4.63
N GLN A 388 5.36 18.38 -5.55
CA GLN A 388 4.34 18.20 -6.60
C GLN A 388 5.07 17.75 -7.87
N ASN A 389 5.05 16.46 -8.12
CA ASN A 389 5.51 15.92 -9.38
C ASN A 389 4.28 15.74 -10.26
N THR A 390 4.09 16.60 -11.25
CA THR A 390 3.07 16.47 -12.29
C THR A 390 3.67 15.77 -13.51
N ASN A 391 2.85 15.02 -14.22
CA ASN A 391 3.18 14.45 -15.52
C ASN A 391 2.40 15.24 -16.58
N GLU A 392 3.12 15.80 -17.52
CA GLU A 392 2.55 16.69 -18.55
C GLU A 392 1.47 16.01 -19.36
N PHE A 393 1.70 14.76 -19.77
CA PHE A 393 0.77 14.01 -20.59
C PHE A 393 -0.52 13.67 -19.82
N GLN A 394 -0.42 13.24 -18.56
CA GLN A 394 -1.58 13.01 -17.70
C GLN A 394 -2.40 14.29 -17.48
N GLU A 395 -1.75 15.45 -17.33
CA GLU A 395 -2.44 16.72 -17.18
C GLU A 395 -3.11 17.15 -18.50
N LEU A 396 -2.51 16.88 -19.67
CA LEU A 396 -3.16 17.09 -20.94
C LEU A 396 -4.44 16.26 -21.06
N ILE A 397 -4.38 14.95 -20.79
CA ILE A 397 -5.56 14.08 -20.83
C ILE A 397 -6.67 14.62 -19.92
N LYS A 398 -6.34 14.98 -18.67
CA LYS A 398 -7.31 15.55 -17.71
C LYS A 398 -7.93 16.86 -18.20
N THR A 399 -7.12 17.70 -18.83
CA THR A 399 -7.56 19.01 -19.34
C THR A 399 -8.50 18.82 -20.51
N VAL A 400 -8.14 17.96 -21.45
CA VAL A 400 -8.96 17.63 -22.62
C VAL A 400 -10.27 16.99 -22.18
N ALA A 401 -10.25 16.00 -21.30
CA ALA A 401 -11.46 15.33 -20.80
C ALA A 401 -12.45 16.28 -20.09
N LYS A 402 -11.97 17.43 -19.59
CA LYS A 402 -12.81 18.46 -18.93
C LYS A 402 -13.21 19.61 -19.86
N SER A 403 -12.68 19.66 -21.08
CA SER A 403 -12.98 20.75 -22.02
C SER A 403 -14.37 20.56 -22.66
N ASP A 404 -15.06 21.67 -22.96
CA ASP A 404 -16.33 21.64 -23.66
C ASP A 404 -16.21 21.00 -25.04
N ALA A 405 -15.06 21.18 -25.72
CA ALA A 405 -14.77 20.60 -27.02
C ALA A 405 -14.71 19.06 -27.01
N ALA A 406 -14.39 18.45 -25.87
CA ALA A 406 -14.29 16.99 -25.73
C ALA A 406 -15.52 16.36 -25.07
N GLN A 407 -16.54 17.12 -24.67
CA GLN A 407 -17.76 16.56 -24.07
C GLN A 407 -18.50 15.62 -25.02
N GLU A 408 -18.49 15.88 -26.31
CA GLU A 408 -19.06 15.01 -27.33
C GLU A 408 -18.23 13.73 -27.57
N LEU A 409 -16.99 13.70 -27.06
CA LEU A 409 -16.05 12.59 -27.20
C LEU A 409 -15.97 11.71 -25.93
N VAL A 410 -16.79 11.97 -24.93
CA VAL A 410 -16.85 11.11 -23.72
C VAL A 410 -17.28 9.70 -24.14
N GLY A 411 -16.52 8.68 -23.69
CA GLY A 411 -16.75 7.28 -24.06
C GLY A 411 -16.23 6.87 -25.44
N CYS A 412 -15.57 7.77 -26.17
CA CYS A 412 -15.00 7.43 -27.47
C CYS A 412 -13.75 6.55 -27.35
N THR A 413 -13.28 6.05 -28.51
CA THR A 413 -11.98 5.37 -28.61
C THR A 413 -10.84 6.40 -28.56
N ALA A 414 -9.83 6.12 -27.76
CA ALA A 414 -8.63 6.93 -27.65
C ALA A 414 -7.39 6.16 -28.13
N PHE A 415 -6.59 6.84 -28.91
CA PHE A 415 -5.33 6.37 -29.49
C PHE A 415 -4.17 7.20 -28.97
N VAL A 416 -2.96 6.64 -28.99
CA VAL A 416 -1.75 7.32 -28.55
C VAL A 416 -0.62 7.12 -29.55
N ASP A 417 0.14 8.18 -29.81
CA ASP A 417 1.35 8.15 -30.63
C ASP A 417 2.45 8.94 -29.92
N TYR A 418 3.45 8.24 -29.38
CA TYR A 418 4.56 8.87 -28.65
C TYR A 418 5.71 9.32 -29.56
N GLY A 419 5.60 9.17 -30.88
CA GLY A 419 6.59 9.64 -31.85
C GLY A 419 7.95 8.93 -31.75
N SER A 420 8.00 7.70 -31.34
CA SER A 420 9.28 7.03 -31.03
C SER A 420 10.10 6.58 -32.24
N GLY A 421 9.72 6.84 -33.46
CA GLY A 421 10.53 6.60 -34.68
C GLY A 421 10.97 5.15 -34.95
N GLU A 422 10.68 4.22 -34.08
CA GLU A 422 10.87 2.78 -34.28
C GLU A 422 9.51 2.16 -34.63
N GLU A 423 9.49 1.21 -35.56
CA GLU A 423 8.30 0.47 -36.01
C GLU A 423 7.66 -0.43 -34.91
N THR A 424 7.80 -0.08 -33.65
CA THR A 424 7.18 -0.77 -32.55
C THR A 424 5.73 -0.34 -32.40
N GLU A 425 4.82 -1.29 -32.22
CA GLU A 425 3.43 -1.02 -31.87
C GLU A 425 3.40 -0.05 -30.69
N GLU A 426 2.95 1.16 -30.92
CA GLU A 426 2.84 2.20 -29.92
C GLU A 426 1.71 1.84 -28.97
N ASN A 427 2.09 1.60 -27.73
CA ASN A 427 1.18 1.14 -26.70
C ASN A 427 0.99 2.21 -25.63
N TRP A 428 -0.23 2.37 -25.18
CA TRP A 428 -0.54 3.15 -24.01
C TRP A 428 0.32 2.74 -22.81
N SER A 429 0.93 3.70 -22.13
CA SER A 429 1.53 3.46 -20.83
C SER A 429 0.44 3.23 -19.77
N GLN A 430 0.69 2.35 -18.81
CA GLN A 430 -0.34 1.90 -17.86
C GLN A 430 -0.98 3.06 -17.07
N GLN A 431 -0.18 4.03 -16.63
CA GLN A 431 -0.65 5.19 -15.87
C GLN A 431 -1.53 6.13 -16.71
N ASP A 432 -1.29 6.20 -18.01
CA ASP A 432 -2.04 7.07 -18.92
C ASP A 432 -3.38 6.42 -19.29
N VAL A 433 -3.43 5.09 -19.43
CA VAL A 433 -4.70 4.33 -19.55
C VAL A 433 -5.63 4.65 -18.40
N PHE A 434 -5.14 4.58 -17.16
CA PHE A 434 -5.97 4.89 -15.99
C PHE A 434 -6.53 6.32 -16.07
N VAL A 435 -5.69 7.30 -16.43
CA VAL A 435 -6.15 8.69 -16.48
C VAL A 435 -7.14 8.91 -17.62
N ALA A 436 -6.91 8.29 -18.78
CA ALA A 436 -7.79 8.38 -19.94
C ALA A 436 -9.17 7.76 -19.64
N GLU A 437 -9.20 6.55 -19.08
CA GLU A 437 -10.45 5.89 -18.71
C GLU A 437 -11.17 6.62 -17.57
N ALA A 438 -10.47 6.98 -16.49
CA ALA A 438 -11.09 7.56 -15.30
C ALA A 438 -11.64 8.97 -15.54
N TYR A 439 -10.98 9.80 -16.33
CA TYR A 439 -11.39 11.20 -16.56
C TYR A 439 -12.21 11.41 -17.84
N GLY A 440 -11.92 10.65 -18.91
CA GLY A 440 -12.58 10.79 -20.20
C GLY A 440 -13.59 9.69 -20.51
N ASP A 441 -13.67 8.65 -19.68
CA ASP A 441 -14.40 7.40 -19.98
C ASP A 441 -13.95 6.75 -21.31
N TYR A 442 -12.73 7.07 -21.74
CA TYR A 442 -12.22 6.65 -23.05
C TYR A 442 -11.96 5.14 -23.09
N THR A 443 -12.20 4.53 -24.26
CA THR A 443 -11.71 3.18 -24.54
C THR A 443 -10.34 3.27 -25.18
N CYS A 444 -9.30 2.97 -24.40
CA CYS A 444 -7.91 3.01 -24.90
C CYS A 444 -7.63 1.83 -25.83
N VAL A 445 -7.06 2.12 -27.00
CA VAL A 445 -6.65 1.14 -28.00
C VAL A 445 -5.18 1.33 -28.33
N ASN A 446 -4.43 0.23 -28.41
CA ASN A 446 -3.04 0.25 -28.85
C ASN A 446 -2.96 0.57 -30.34
N GLY A 447 -2.01 1.38 -30.70
CA GLY A 447 -1.77 1.84 -32.09
C GLY A 447 -1.95 3.34 -32.24
N GLY A 448 -1.01 3.96 -32.91
CA GLY A 448 -0.98 5.39 -33.22
C GLY A 448 -1.41 5.68 -34.66
N ILE A 449 -0.75 6.66 -35.29
CA ILE A 449 -1.04 7.11 -36.65
C ILE A 449 -0.92 5.97 -37.67
N THR A 450 0.12 5.15 -37.59
CA THR A 450 0.32 4.01 -38.49
C THR A 450 -0.85 3.05 -38.42
N TYR A 451 -1.34 2.72 -37.23
CA TYR A 451 -2.53 1.88 -37.06
C TYR A 451 -3.77 2.51 -37.71
N LEU A 452 -3.98 3.81 -37.52
CA LEU A 452 -5.12 4.53 -38.09
C LEU A 452 -5.07 4.58 -39.63
N LEU A 453 -3.87 4.67 -40.23
CA LEU A 453 -3.67 4.74 -41.67
C LEU A 453 -3.70 3.38 -42.38
N THR A 454 -3.35 2.30 -41.70
CA THR A 454 -3.15 0.98 -42.34
C THR A 454 -4.32 0.01 -42.15
N ARG A 455 -5.32 0.35 -41.36
CA ARG A 455 -6.47 -0.52 -41.15
C ARG A 455 -7.37 -0.64 -42.35
N ASP A 456 -7.95 -1.81 -42.55
CA ASP A 456 -8.70 -2.19 -43.76
C ASP A 456 -10.14 -1.65 -43.80
N THR A 457 -10.71 -1.17 -42.70
CA THR A 457 -12.10 -0.72 -42.61
C THR A 457 -12.23 0.60 -41.87
N LEU A 458 -12.86 1.58 -42.55
CA LEU A 458 -13.30 2.84 -41.93
C LEU A 458 -14.72 2.63 -41.38
N GLU A 459 -14.91 2.78 -40.10
CA GLU A 459 -16.23 2.68 -39.46
C GLU A 459 -16.91 4.04 -39.25
N GLU A 460 -16.30 5.13 -39.72
CA GLU A 460 -16.75 6.53 -39.58
C GLU A 460 -17.11 6.89 -38.11
N LYS A 461 -16.33 6.39 -37.16
CA LYS A 461 -16.45 6.74 -35.75
C LYS A 461 -15.51 7.87 -35.41
N THR A 462 -15.96 8.75 -34.55
CA THR A 462 -15.09 9.80 -34.00
C THR A 462 -14.34 9.26 -32.77
N GLY A 463 -13.06 9.51 -32.73
CA GLY A 463 -12.18 9.19 -31.62
C GLY A 463 -11.24 10.34 -31.27
N ILE A 464 -10.34 10.10 -30.37
CA ILE A 464 -9.32 11.05 -29.95
C ILE A 464 -7.94 10.44 -30.15
N LEU A 465 -7.01 11.21 -30.70
CA LEU A 465 -5.60 10.84 -30.84
C LEU A 465 -4.77 11.81 -30.01
N PHE A 466 -4.01 11.23 -29.07
CA PHE A 466 -2.96 11.93 -28.34
C PHE A 466 -1.63 11.64 -29.01
N LEU A 467 -0.85 12.68 -29.30
CA LEU A 467 0.42 12.54 -30.00
C LEU A 467 1.43 13.59 -29.55
N ASP A 468 2.71 13.34 -29.82
CA ASP A 468 3.74 14.34 -29.60
C ASP A 468 3.63 15.49 -30.58
N ARG A 469 4.18 16.64 -30.24
CA ARG A 469 4.06 17.88 -31.03
C ARG A 469 4.85 17.85 -32.36
N GLU A 470 5.89 17.08 -32.44
CA GLU A 470 6.70 16.96 -33.64
C GLU A 470 5.96 16.15 -34.66
N THR A 471 5.46 14.99 -34.31
CA THR A 471 4.59 14.15 -35.14
C THR A 471 3.33 14.89 -35.56
N TYR A 472 2.71 15.68 -34.68
CA TYR A 472 1.56 16.52 -35.06
C TYR A 472 1.90 17.53 -36.18
N ARG A 473 3.05 18.22 -36.12
CA ARG A 473 3.49 19.18 -37.12
C ARG A 473 3.77 18.51 -38.46
N GLU A 474 4.39 17.34 -38.46
CA GLU A 474 4.63 16.54 -39.64
C GLU A 474 3.30 16.12 -40.30
N MET A 475 2.38 15.56 -39.51
CA MET A 475 1.06 15.16 -39.94
C MET A 475 0.28 16.35 -40.53
N ALA A 476 0.24 17.48 -39.84
CA ALA A 476 -0.45 18.69 -40.30
C ALA A 476 0.13 19.30 -41.60
N SER A 477 1.37 18.94 -41.95
CA SER A 477 1.96 19.32 -43.23
C SER A 477 1.47 18.48 -44.41
N ILE A 478 0.91 17.31 -44.17
CA ILE A 478 0.52 16.31 -45.17
C ILE A 478 -1.01 16.24 -45.31
N VAL A 479 -1.75 16.34 -44.22
CA VAL A 479 -3.21 16.23 -44.15
C VAL A 479 -3.83 17.43 -43.44
N THR A 480 -5.08 17.74 -43.80
CA THR A 480 -5.84 18.74 -43.05
C THR A 480 -6.24 18.18 -41.69
N VAL A 481 -5.82 18.83 -40.61
CA VAL A 481 -6.10 18.44 -39.23
C VAL A 481 -7.00 19.51 -38.62
N ASP A 482 -8.03 19.09 -37.91
CA ASP A 482 -8.88 19.98 -37.12
C ASP A 482 -8.08 20.71 -36.02
N ALA A 483 -8.65 21.77 -35.49
CA ALA A 483 -8.05 22.48 -34.38
C ALA A 483 -7.82 21.54 -33.21
N PRO A 484 -6.65 21.62 -32.52
CA PRO A 484 -6.37 20.78 -31.39
C PRO A 484 -7.43 20.91 -30.26
N LEU A 485 -7.89 19.79 -29.75
CA LEU A 485 -8.75 19.74 -28.56
C LEU A 485 -8.03 20.23 -27.28
N GLY A 486 -6.71 20.08 -27.27
CA GLY A 486 -5.82 20.57 -26.22
C GLY A 486 -4.37 20.36 -26.60
N GLN A 487 -3.49 21.13 -25.95
CA GLN A 487 -2.05 21.03 -26.19
C GLN A 487 -1.26 21.37 -24.92
N SER A 488 -0.10 20.76 -24.79
CA SER A 488 0.90 21.05 -23.77
C SER A 488 2.23 21.43 -24.41
N GLU A 489 3.33 21.45 -23.68
CA GLU A 489 4.65 21.77 -24.24
C GLU A 489 5.09 20.74 -25.29
N HIS A 490 4.89 19.44 -25.02
CA HIS A 490 5.37 18.36 -25.88
C HIS A 490 4.25 17.56 -26.57
N TYR A 491 3.01 17.67 -26.14
CA TYR A 491 1.90 16.82 -26.62
C TYR A 491 0.70 17.62 -27.11
N VAL A 492 -0.06 17.01 -27.99
CA VAL A 492 -1.30 17.54 -28.58
C VAL A 492 -2.38 16.46 -28.58
N ALA A 493 -3.62 16.86 -28.42
CA ALA A 493 -4.79 15.99 -28.58
C ALA A 493 -5.65 16.50 -29.74
N VAL A 494 -6.01 15.63 -30.68
CA VAL A 494 -6.83 15.94 -31.83
C VAL A 494 -8.01 14.98 -31.98
N SER A 495 -9.10 15.44 -32.58
CA SER A 495 -10.19 14.58 -33.02
C SER A 495 -9.76 13.82 -34.26
N VAL A 496 -10.14 12.55 -34.33
CA VAL A 496 -9.93 11.70 -35.52
C VAL A 496 -11.20 10.97 -35.87
N VAL A 497 -11.43 10.82 -37.20
CA VAL A 497 -12.49 9.93 -37.70
C VAL A 497 -11.82 8.65 -38.19
N TYR A 498 -12.33 7.50 -37.73
CA TYR A 498 -11.69 6.23 -38.02
C TYR A 498 -12.69 5.14 -38.33
#